data_2f7d022516adf65dbb29751d49f9356e
#
_entry.id   2f7d022516adf65dbb29751d49f9356e
#
_cell.length_a   1.000
_cell.length_b   1.000
_cell.length_c   1.000
_cell.angle_alpha   90.00
_cell.angle_beta   90.00
_cell.angle_gamma   90.00
#
_symmetry.space_group_name_H-M   'P 1'
#
loop_
_entity.id
_entity.type
_entity.pdbx_description
1 polymer ?
#
loop_
_entity_poly.entity_id
_entity_poly.type
_entity_poly.pdbx_seq_one_letter_code
_entity_poly.pdbx_strand_id
1 'polypeptide(L)'
;MYRLVLKVVIKISEKKMIEVENIEDQNGLRLDGRRALELRQIRIKMGVFGQADGSAYIEHGNTKILVTVYGPHQPRNSTGRSTSKITKGIVNCQYSMAVFSLSSGERKRKPRGDRKSQERSLQLKHAMEAIIHLELYPRSQIDIYVEALQVDGSEYCASVNAATLALIDAGIPIKNYAIGCTVTLINCPSLEDEDNTLEKGVLDANYVEECAPGVTLSVVALPNSDGISKDGLIVVAQGAGQRLHLSQFESLKARVLCGCQDIKTILDHAVRQYLTEQSLPSLF
;
A
#
# COMPACT_ATOMS: atom_id res chain seq x y z
N MET A 1 -2.28 -29.46 32.51
CA MET A 1 -2.67 -28.95 31.20
C MET A 1 -2.14 -27.54 30.93
N TYR A 2 -2.33 -26.57 31.82
CA TYR A 2 -1.85 -25.18 31.66
C TYR A 2 -0.31 -25.01 31.47
N ARG A 3 0.49 -25.83 32.13
CA ARG A 3 1.97 -25.79 32.03
C ARG A 3 2.52 -26.23 30.66
N LEU A 4 1.80 -27.09 29.93
CA LEU A 4 2.19 -27.53 28.58
C LEU A 4 1.87 -26.47 27.53
N VAL A 5 0.72 -25.79 27.67
CA VAL A 5 0.32 -24.70 26.76
C VAL A 5 1.26 -23.50 26.91
N LEU A 6 1.68 -23.16 28.13
CA LEU A 6 2.65 -22.08 28.36
C LEU A 6 4.02 -22.41 27.76
N LYS A 7 4.50 -23.64 27.86
CA LYS A 7 5.77 -24.05 27.23
C LYS A 7 5.72 -24.02 25.70
N VAL A 8 4.56 -24.36 25.11
CA VAL A 8 4.41 -24.28 23.64
C VAL A 8 4.35 -22.83 23.17
N VAL A 9 3.65 -21.95 23.90
CA VAL A 9 3.58 -20.52 23.60
C VAL A 9 4.95 -19.83 23.76
N ILE A 10 5.71 -20.19 24.83
CA ILE A 10 7.07 -19.68 25.03
C ILE A 10 8.01 -20.19 23.92
N LYS A 11 7.91 -21.46 23.53
CA LYS A 11 8.74 -22.03 22.44
C LYS A 11 8.43 -21.43 21.08
N ILE A 12 7.15 -21.06 20.80
CA ILE A 12 6.77 -20.37 19.58
C ILE A 12 7.26 -18.91 19.62
N SER A 13 7.22 -18.27 20.79
CA SER A 13 7.77 -16.92 20.99
C SER A 13 9.30 -16.90 20.85
N GLU A 14 10.00 -17.88 21.44
CA GLU A 14 11.45 -17.99 21.32
C GLU A 14 11.90 -18.33 19.87
N LYS A 15 11.14 -19.17 19.15
CA LYS A 15 11.44 -19.46 17.74
C LYS A 15 11.20 -18.27 16.82
N LYS A 16 10.18 -17.45 17.10
CA LYS A 16 9.97 -16.17 16.40
C LYS A 16 11.05 -15.14 16.72
N MET A 17 11.56 -15.10 17.97
CA MET A 17 12.65 -14.19 18.35
C MET A 17 13.98 -14.58 17.71
N ILE A 18 14.27 -15.86 17.57
CA ILE A 18 15.52 -16.35 16.95
C ILE A 18 15.55 -16.05 15.43
N GLU A 19 14.40 -16.06 14.76
CA GLU A 19 14.31 -15.67 13.33
C GLU A 19 14.44 -14.15 13.12
N VAL A 20 14.17 -13.34 14.13
CA VAL A 20 14.22 -11.87 14.06
C VAL A 20 15.66 -11.33 14.28
N GLU A 21 16.52 -12.07 14.98
CA GLU A 21 17.91 -11.66 15.25
C GLU A 21 18.82 -11.68 13.98
N ASN A 22 18.41 -12.37 12.91
CA ASN A 22 19.18 -12.50 11.66
C ASN A 22 18.45 -11.94 10.43
N ILE A 23 17.84 -10.74 10.55
CA ILE A 23 17.13 -10.10 9.43
C ILE A 23 18.11 -9.58 8.36
N GLU A 24 19.33 -9.24 8.75
CA GLU A 24 20.41 -8.89 7.84
C GLU A 24 21.57 -9.91 7.98
N ASP A 25 22.06 -10.37 6.84
CA ASP A 25 23.27 -11.20 6.77
C ASP A 25 24.52 -10.33 7.05
N GLN A 26 25.66 -10.95 7.38
CA GLN A 26 26.93 -10.27 7.62
C GLN A 26 27.35 -9.32 6.47
N ASN A 27 26.78 -9.51 5.28
CA ASN A 27 26.98 -8.67 4.10
C ASN A 27 25.99 -7.51 3.97
N GLY A 28 25.10 -7.27 4.93
CA GLY A 28 24.08 -6.23 4.90
C GLY A 28 22.95 -6.52 3.90
N LEU A 29 22.74 -7.77 3.52
CA LEU A 29 21.64 -8.22 2.69
C LEU A 29 20.46 -8.68 3.57
N ARG A 30 19.25 -8.41 3.10
CA ARG A 30 17.99 -8.84 3.72
C ARG A 30 17.76 -10.34 3.51
N LEU A 31 16.78 -10.92 4.21
CA LEU A 31 16.40 -12.33 4.05
C LEU A 31 16.07 -12.71 2.60
N ASP A 32 15.58 -11.76 1.80
CA ASP A 32 15.27 -11.95 0.38
C ASP A 32 16.47 -11.70 -0.55
N GLY A 33 17.65 -11.41 -0.03
CA GLY A 33 18.84 -11.04 -0.79
C GLY A 33 18.82 -9.61 -1.34
N ARG A 34 17.82 -8.76 -1.00
CA ARG A 34 17.74 -7.36 -1.40
C ARG A 34 18.60 -6.47 -0.51
N ARG A 35 18.97 -5.30 -1.03
CA ARG A 35 19.58 -4.21 -0.25
C ARG A 35 18.50 -3.43 0.50
N ALA A 36 18.90 -2.65 1.51
CA ALA A 36 17.98 -1.88 2.34
C ALA A 36 17.05 -0.92 1.58
N LEU A 37 17.52 -0.32 0.48
CA LEU A 37 16.78 0.62 -0.35
C LEU A 37 16.15 0.01 -1.61
N GLU A 38 16.23 -1.30 -1.78
CA GLU A 38 15.75 -2.00 -2.96
C GLU A 38 14.27 -2.40 -2.80
N LEU A 39 13.46 -2.06 -3.81
CA LEU A 39 12.04 -2.43 -3.89
C LEU A 39 11.88 -3.89 -4.35
N ARG A 40 10.76 -4.51 -3.96
CA ARG A 40 10.34 -5.80 -4.52
C ARG A 40 9.96 -5.66 -6.00
N GLN A 41 10.00 -6.77 -6.72
CA GLN A 41 9.54 -6.80 -8.10
C GLN A 41 8.04 -6.46 -8.15
N ILE A 42 7.68 -5.46 -8.96
CA ILE A 42 6.29 -5.05 -9.18
C ILE A 42 5.86 -5.55 -10.56
N ARG A 43 4.74 -6.28 -10.60
CA ARG A 43 4.07 -6.70 -11.82
C ARG A 43 2.68 -6.12 -11.84
N ILE A 44 2.26 -5.59 -12.99
CA ILE A 44 1.02 -4.86 -13.14
C ILE A 44 0.22 -5.44 -14.30
N LYS A 45 -1.09 -5.55 -14.10
CA LYS A 45 -2.03 -5.87 -15.16
C LYS A 45 -3.26 -4.99 -15.02
N MET A 46 -3.56 -4.21 -16.04
CA MET A 46 -4.75 -3.36 -16.12
C MET A 46 -5.82 -4.04 -16.97
N GLY A 47 -7.08 -3.60 -16.85
CA GLY A 47 -8.19 -4.15 -17.66
C GLY A 47 -8.46 -5.62 -17.39
N VAL A 48 -8.41 -6.06 -16.11
CA VAL A 48 -8.59 -7.47 -15.73
C VAL A 48 -10.03 -7.92 -15.86
N PHE A 49 -10.99 -7.03 -15.56
CA PHE A 49 -12.42 -7.31 -15.58
C PHE A 49 -13.15 -6.49 -16.62
N GLY A 50 -13.80 -7.15 -17.57
CA GLY A 50 -14.62 -6.48 -18.58
C GLY A 50 -15.98 -5.96 -18.09
N GLN A 51 -16.37 -6.25 -16.83
CA GLN A 51 -17.64 -5.78 -16.26
C GLN A 51 -17.46 -4.54 -15.38
N ALA A 52 -16.25 -4.24 -14.94
CA ALA A 52 -15.91 -3.05 -14.18
C ALA A 52 -15.58 -1.90 -15.15
N ASP A 53 -15.85 -0.67 -14.76
CA ASP A 53 -15.46 0.50 -15.55
C ASP A 53 -13.94 0.64 -15.60
N GLY A 54 -13.25 0.26 -14.52
CA GLY A 54 -11.80 0.11 -14.49
C GLY A 54 -11.38 -0.97 -13.51
N SER A 55 -10.27 -1.64 -13.81
CA SER A 55 -9.73 -2.70 -12.98
C SER A 55 -8.22 -2.80 -13.09
N ALA A 56 -7.58 -3.07 -11.97
CA ALA A 56 -6.13 -3.28 -11.94
C ALA A 56 -5.77 -4.41 -10.96
N TYR A 57 -4.78 -5.17 -11.36
CA TYR A 57 -4.15 -6.19 -10.55
C TYR A 57 -2.67 -5.85 -10.38
N ILE A 58 -2.23 -5.81 -9.14
CA ILE A 58 -0.82 -5.58 -8.79
C ILE A 58 -0.28 -6.79 -8.03
N GLU A 59 0.89 -7.25 -8.44
CA GLU A 59 1.77 -8.11 -7.66
C GLU A 59 2.96 -7.28 -7.19
N HIS A 60 3.10 -7.11 -5.90
CA HIS A 60 4.22 -6.43 -5.27
C HIS A 60 5.02 -7.43 -4.44
N GLY A 61 5.97 -8.09 -5.09
CA GLY A 61 6.56 -9.31 -4.57
C GLY A 61 5.51 -10.40 -4.39
N ASN A 62 5.33 -10.89 -3.16
CA ASN A 62 4.31 -11.87 -2.82
C ASN A 62 2.94 -11.23 -2.47
N THR A 63 2.87 -9.92 -2.31
CA THR A 63 1.61 -9.21 -2.04
C THR A 63 0.82 -9.07 -3.33
N LYS A 64 -0.43 -9.58 -3.37
CA LYS A 64 -1.30 -9.58 -4.54
C LYS A 64 -2.60 -8.88 -4.24
N ILE A 65 -2.90 -7.83 -4.99
CA ILE A 65 -4.06 -6.98 -4.77
C ILE A 65 -4.81 -6.79 -6.07
N LEU A 66 -6.13 -6.89 -5.97
CA LEU A 66 -7.06 -6.68 -7.04
C LEU A 66 -7.96 -5.49 -6.70
N VAL A 67 -8.10 -4.56 -7.63
CA VAL A 67 -8.94 -3.38 -7.46
C VAL A 67 -9.91 -3.27 -8.63
N THR A 68 -11.15 -2.91 -8.31
CA THR A 68 -12.20 -2.58 -9.28
C THR A 68 -12.79 -1.22 -8.97
N VAL A 69 -13.05 -0.45 -10.01
CA VAL A 69 -13.66 0.87 -9.94
C VAL A 69 -14.97 0.84 -10.72
N TYR A 70 -16.01 1.40 -10.10
CA TYR A 70 -17.31 1.59 -10.71
C TYR A 70 -17.73 3.05 -10.60
N GLY A 71 -18.12 3.65 -11.69
CA GLY A 71 -18.63 5.00 -11.71
C GLY A 71 -17.95 5.91 -12.73
N PRO A 72 -18.43 7.13 -12.85
CA PRO A 72 -19.39 7.84 -11.97
C PRO A 72 -20.83 7.39 -12.16
N HIS A 73 -21.54 7.08 -11.08
CA HIS A 73 -22.95 6.69 -11.10
C HIS A 73 -23.77 7.46 -10.06
N GLN A 74 -25.10 7.36 -10.12
CA GLN A 74 -25.96 8.04 -9.15
C GLN A 74 -25.82 7.41 -7.76
N PRO A 75 -25.68 8.20 -6.66
CA PRO A 75 -25.56 7.67 -5.31
C PRO A 75 -26.75 6.80 -4.91
N ARG A 76 -26.49 5.58 -4.45
CA ARG A 76 -27.53 4.61 -4.05
C ARG A 76 -28.36 5.07 -2.85
N ASN A 77 -27.79 5.88 -1.96
CA ASN A 77 -28.44 6.34 -0.72
C ASN A 77 -29.03 7.74 -0.79
N SER A 78 -29.43 8.19 -1.98
CA SER A 78 -30.11 9.49 -2.13
C SER A 78 -31.56 9.43 -1.61
N THR A 79 -31.73 9.13 -0.32
CA THR A 79 -33.00 9.35 0.36
C THR A 79 -33.23 10.87 0.40
N GLY A 80 -33.91 11.36 -0.58
CA GLY A 80 -34.67 12.59 -0.85
C GLY A 80 -34.36 13.91 -0.15
N ARG A 81 -33.47 14.03 0.82
CA ARG A 81 -33.35 15.24 1.62
C ARG A 81 -32.01 15.99 1.62
N SER A 82 -30.93 15.40 1.15
CA SER A 82 -29.61 16.06 1.20
C SER A 82 -28.88 16.21 -0.14
N THR A 83 -29.42 15.69 -1.23
CA THR A 83 -28.79 15.72 -2.57
C THR A 83 -28.76 17.10 -3.21
N SER A 84 -29.57 18.05 -2.75
CA SER A 84 -29.65 19.39 -3.35
C SER A 84 -28.45 20.30 -3.08
N LYS A 85 -27.57 19.93 -2.12
CA LYS A 85 -26.41 20.76 -1.72
C LYS A 85 -25.05 20.13 -2.02
N ILE A 86 -25.01 18.94 -2.62
CA ILE A 86 -23.74 18.25 -2.91
C ILE A 86 -23.16 18.84 -4.19
N THR A 87 -22.19 19.73 -4.06
CA THR A 87 -21.48 20.38 -5.17
C THR A 87 -20.31 19.56 -5.70
N LYS A 88 -19.87 18.54 -4.96
CA LYS A 88 -18.72 17.67 -5.31
C LYS A 88 -19.16 16.21 -5.39
N GLY A 89 -18.41 15.41 -6.14
CA GLY A 89 -18.59 13.96 -6.19
C GLY A 89 -18.27 13.29 -4.85
N ILE A 90 -18.80 12.09 -4.65
CA ILE A 90 -18.57 11.27 -3.45
C ILE A 90 -17.71 10.07 -3.87
N VAL A 91 -16.63 9.83 -3.13
CA VAL A 91 -15.84 8.61 -3.26
C VAL A 91 -16.20 7.66 -2.13
N ASN A 92 -16.47 6.42 -2.49
CA ASN A 92 -16.68 5.35 -1.52
C ASN A 92 -15.62 4.27 -1.77
N CYS A 93 -14.85 3.96 -0.74
CA CYS A 93 -13.81 2.93 -0.81
C CYS A 93 -14.15 1.80 0.14
N GLN A 94 -14.06 0.58 -0.35
CA GLN A 94 -14.20 -0.62 0.47
C GLN A 94 -12.94 -1.47 0.33
N TYR A 95 -12.28 -1.69 1.45
CA TYR A 95 -11.14 -2.59 1.55
C TYR A 95 -11.58 -3.91 2.18
N SER A 96 -11.25 -5.01 1.55
CA SER A 96 -11.46 -6.35 2.08
C SER A 96 -10.23 -7.23 1.87
N MET A 97 -10.09 -8.23 2.72
CA MET A 97 -9.02 -9.22 2.63
C MET A 97 -9.64 -10.59 2.41
N ALA A 98 -9.14 -11.35 1.46
CA ALA A 98 -9.57 -12.74 1.28
C ALA A 98 -9.29 -13.57 2.55
N VAL A 99 -10.14 -14.55 2.82
CA VAL A 99 -10.03 -15.41 4.02
C VAL A 99 -8.67 -16.10 4.11
N PHE A 100 -8.07 -16.39 2.97
CA PHE A 100 -6.80 -17.11 2.81
C PHE A 100 -5.60 -16.18 2.57
N SER A 101 -5.76 -14.86 2.67
CA SER A 101 -4.74 -13.88 2.24
C SER A 101 -3.51 -13.78 3.14
N LEU A 102 -3.59 -14.23 4.39
CA LEU A 102 -2.51 -14.07 5.36
C LEU A 102 -1.34 -15.01 5.09
N SER A 103 -0.12 -14.48 5.04
CA SER A 103 1.12 -15.26 4.91
C SER A 103 1.38 -16.20 6.09
N SER A 104 0.79 -15.92 7.27
CA SER A 104 0.88 -16.80 8.45
C SER A 104 0.16 -18.14 8.28
N GLY A 105 -0.62 -18.35 7.21
CA GLY A 105 -1.45 -19.53 7.01
C GLY A 105 -2.75 -19.55 7.83
N GLU A 106 -2.96 -18.55 8.68
CA GLU A 106 -4.20 -18.41 9.44
C GLU A 106 -5.33 -17.91 8.56
N ARG A 107 -6.53 -18.47 8.75
CA ARG A 107 -7.72 -18.02 8.03
C ARG A 107 -8.40 -16.86 8.76
N LYS A 108 -8.61 -15.76 8.06
CA LYS A 108 -9.31 -14.60 8.61
C LYS A 108 -10.81 -14.91 8.80
N ARG A 109 -11.32 -14.75 10.02
CA ARG A 109 -12.73 -15.06 10.35
C ARG A 109 -13.71 -14.05 9.74
N LYS A 110 -13.31 -12.78 9.66
CA LYS A 110 -14.14 -11.68 9.10
C LYS A 110 -13.36 -10.93 8.03
N PRO A 111 -13.51 -11.29 6.75
CA PRO A 111 -12.82 -10.61 5.65
C PRO A 111 -13.29 -9.17 5.46
N ARG A 112 -14.54 -8.87 5.83
CA ARG A 112 -15.16 -7.54 5.73
C ARG A 112 -15.70 -7.09 7.10
N GLY A 113 -15.72 -5.76 7.31
CA GLY A 113 -16.32 -5.20 8.53
C GLY A 113 -15.46 -5.31 9.79
N ASP A 114 -14.22 -5.76 9.68
CA ASP A 114 -13.24 -5.70 10.76
C ASP A 114 -12.77 -4.26 10.95
N ARG A 115 -12.41 -3.87 12.19
CA ARG A 115 -11.95 -2.51 12.53
C ARG A 115 -10.76 -2.08 11.65
N LYS A 116 -9.79 -2.98 11.45
CA LYS A 116 -8.61 -2.73 10.59
C LYS A 116 -9.02 -2.49 9.12
N SER A 117 -9.97 -3.28 8.60
CA SER A 117 -10.48 -3.11 7.23
C SER A 117 -11.25 -1.80 7.05
N GLN A 118 -12.01 -1.37 8.06
CA GLN A 118 -12.71 -0.07 8.05
C GLN A 118 -11.73 1.10 8.08
N GLU A 119 -10.70 1.02 8.92
CA GLU A 119 -9.63 2.03 8.97
C GLU A 119 -8.91 2.15 7.64
N ARG A 120 -8.52 1.03 7.02
CA ARG A 120 -7.90 1.00 5.69
C ARG A 120 -8.82 1.58 4.61
N SER A 121 -10.12 1.27 4.65
CA SER A 121 -11.12 1.83 3.73
C SER A 121 -11.19 3.36 3.85
N LEU A 122 -11.18 3.89 5.07
CA LEU A 122 -11.21 5.33 5.32
C LEU A 122 -9.93 6.02 4.83
N GLN A 123 -8.77 5.44 5.10
CA GLN A 123 -7.48 5.96 4.64
C GLN A 123 -7.37 5.96 3.11
N LEU A 124 -7.82 4.88 2.45
CA LEU A 124 -7.91 4.81 0.99
C LEU A 124 -8.85 5.89 0.44
N LYS A 125 -10.01 6.07 1.06
CA LYS A 125 -10.95 7.12 0.67
C LYS A 125 -10.29 8.50 0.72
N HIS A 126 -9.60 8.85 1.79
CA HIS A 126 -8.90 10.14 1.90
C HIS A 126 -7.81 10.29 0.82
N ALA A 127 -7.05 9.22 0.55
CA ALA A 127 -6.04 9.23 -0.49
C ALA A 127 -6.66 9.47 -1.88
N MET A 128 -7.76 8.77 -2.22
CA MET A 128 -8.42 8.89 -3.50
C MET A 128 -9.17 10.23 -3.66
N GLU A 129 -9.81 10.75 -2.61
CA GLU A 129 -10.44 12.08 -2.62
C GLU A 129 -9.44 13.20 -2.90
N ALA A 130 -8.19 13.06 -2.47
CA ALA A 130 -7.15 14.06 -2.72
C ALA A 130 -6.72 14.13 -4.20
N ILE A 131 -6.74 12.99 -4.91
CA ILE A 131 -6.24 12.89 -6.29
C ILE A 131 -7.31 13.08 -7.36
N ILE A 132 -8.57 12.69 -7.10
CA ILE A 132 -9.64 12.77 -8.09
C ILE A 132 -10.16 14.21 -8.21
N HIS A 133 -10.46 14.64 -9.43
CA HIS A 133 -11.15 15.90 -9.70
C HIS A 133 -12.64 15.78 -9.40
N LEU A 134 -13.04 15.72 -8.13
CA LEU A 134 -14.41 15.53 -7.68
C LEU A 134 -15.37 16.66 -8.10
N GLU A 135 -14.82 17.82 -8.44
CA GLU A 135 -15.60 18.98 -8.90
C GLU A 135 -16.23 18.75 -10.28
N LEU A 136 -15.65 17.88 -11.09
CA LEU A 136 -16.17 17.50 -12.41
C LEU A 136 -17.38 16.58 -12.34
N TYR A 137 -17.61 15.93 -11.20
CA TYR A 137 -18.66 14.93 -11.00
C TYR A 137 -19.65 15.31 -9.90
N PRO A 138 -20.36 16.44 -9.99
CA PRO A 138 -21.33 16.83 -8.98
C PRO A 138 -22.45 15.79 -8.91
N ARG A 139 -22.90 15.46 -7.71
CA ARG A 139 -23.99 14.49 -7.43
C ARG A 139 -23.73 13.07 -7.93
N SER A 140 -22.48 12.72 -8.22
CA SER A 140 -22.11 11.39 -8.64
C SER A 140 -21.31 10.69 -7.55
N GLN A 141 -21.31 9.36 -7.57
CA GLN A 141 -20.55 8.52 -6.68
C GLN A 141 -19.60 7.65 -7.50
N ILE A 142 -18.38 7.51 -6.99
CA ILE A 142 -17.35 6.59 -7.51
C ILE A 142 -17.11 5.55 -6.43
N ASP A 143 -17.32 4.28 -6.75
CA ASP A 143 -17.09 3.15 -5.84
C ASP A 143 -15.80 2.45 -6.20
N ILE A 144 -14.91 2.31 -5.22
CA ILE A 144 -13.61 1.63 -5.35
C ILE A 144 -13.61 0.44 -4.41
N TYR A 145 -13.48 -0.77 -4.98
CA TYR A 145 -13.40 -2.00 -4.21
C TYR A 145 -11.99 -2.57 -4.31
N VAL A 146 -11.37 -2.77 -3.16
CA VAL A 146 -10.03 -3.34 -3.04
C VAL A 146 -10.13 -4.69 -2.36
N GLU A 147 -9.62 -5.72 -3.02
CA GLU A 147 -9.55 -7.08 -2.49
C GLU A 147 -8.09 -7.52 -2.41
N ALA A 148 -7.59 -7.74 -1.19
CA ALA A 148 -6.26 -8.30 -0.96
C ALA A 148 -6.32 -9.83 -1.03
N LEU A 149 -5.72 -10.40 -2.07
CA LEU A 149 -5.70 -11.85 -2.31
C LEU A 149 -4.57 -12.54 -1.53
N GLN A 150 -3.41 -11.89 -1.46
CA GLN A 150 -2.27 -12.37 -0.69
C GLN A 150 -1.56 -11.17 -0.09
N VAL A 151 -1.19 -11.26 1.18
CA VAL A 151 -0.55 -10.18 1.94
C VAL A 151 0.78 -10.68 2.50
N ASP A 152 1.86 -10.03 2.07
CA ASP A 152 3.23 -10.27 2.53
C ASP A 152 3.95 -8.92 2.77
N GLY A 153 3.37 -8.11 3.63
CA GLY A 153 3.83 -6.75 3.92
C GLY A 153 3.42 -5.70 2.89
N SER A 154 3.49 -4.43 3.27
CA SER A 154 3.16 -3.25 2.44
C SER A 154 1.75 -3.27 1.81
N GLU A 155 0.79 -3.94 2.46
CA GLU A 155 -0.56 -4.18 1.91
C GLU A 155 -1.30 -2.90 1.52
N TYR A 156 -1.21 -1.86 2.38
CA TYR A 156 -1.90 -0.60 2.18
C TYR A 156 -1.32 0.18 1.00
N CYS A 157 0.00 0.28 0.93
CA CYS A 157 0.67 1.01 -0.14
C CYS A 157 0.44 0.37 -1.52
N ALA A 158 0.52 -0.96 -1.58
CA ALA A 158 0.18 -1.69 -2.80
C ALA A 158 -1.31 -1.52 -3.20
N SER A 159 -2.22 -1.41 -2.20
CA SER A 159 -3.65 -1.12 -2.45
C SER A 159 -3.87 0.26 -3.06
N VAL A 160 -3.15 1.28 -2.58
CA VAL A 160 -3.20 2.65 -3.13
C VAL A 160 -2.68 2.67 -4.56
N ASN A 161 -1.55 2.01 -4.83
CA ASN A 161 -0.95 1.92 -6.15
C ASN A 161 -1.90 1.23 -7.15
N ALA A 162 -2.53 0.13 -6.73
CA ALA A 162 -3.52 -0.58 -7.55
C ALA A 162 -4.78 0.27 -7.81
N ALA A 163 -5.26 1.01 -6.80
CA ALA A 163 -6.42 1.89 -6.93
C ALA A 163 -6.15 3.04 -7.91
N THR A 164 -4.95 3.62 -7.88
CA THR A 164 -4.55 4.65 -8.85
C THR A 164 -4.57 4.13 -10.28
N LEU A 165 -4.06 2.92 -10.52
CA LEU A 165 -4.08 2.29 -11.84
C LEU A 165 -5.51 1.95 -12.30
N ALA A 166 -6.36 1.47 -11.41
CA ALA A 166 -7.76 1.17 -11.73
C ALA A 166 -8.56 2.44 -12.07
N LEU A 167 -8.25 3.59 -11.44
CA LEU A 167 -8.83 4.89 -11.79
C LEU A 167 -8.39 5.36 -13.19
N ILE A 168 -7.13 5.11 -13.55
CA ILE A 168 -6.62 5.42 -14.90
C ILE A 168 -7.31 4.55 -15.95
N ASP A 169 -7.48 3.26 -15.67
CA ASP A 169 -8.20 2.33 -16.56
C ASP A 169 -9.68 2.73 -16.74
N ALA A 170 -10.33 3.20 -15.66
CA ALA A 170 -11.68 3.75 -15.72
C ALA A 170 -11.80 5.10 -16.47
N GLY A 171 -10.70 5.72 -16.86
CA GLY A 171 -10.68 7.02 -17.51
C GLY A 171 -11.12 8.19 -16.61
N ILE A 172 -11.04 8.03 -15.29
CA ILE A 172 -11.41 9.08 -14.34
C ILE A 172 -10.24 10.08 -14.23
N PRO A 173 -10.48 11.40 -14.45
CA PRO A 173 -9.44 12.41 -14.37
C PRO A 173 -8.87 12.53 -12.96
N ILE A 174 -7.58 12.34 -12.84
CA ILE A 174 -6.80 12.47 -11.62
C ILE A 174 -5.81 13.63 -11.73
N LYS A 175 -5.53 14.31 -10.61
CA LYS A 175 -4.57 15.42 -10.54
C LYS A 175 -3.14 14.93 -10.71
N ASN A 176 -2.81 13.84 -10.02
CA ASN A 176 -1.50 13.20 -10.03
C ASN A 176 -1.65 11.75 -9.57
N TYR A 177 -0.60 10.95 -9.72
CA TYR A 177 -0.57 9.60 -9.16
C TYR A 177 -0.50 9.65 -7.64
N ALA A 178 -1.36 8.89 -6.94
CA ALA A 178 -1.14 8.58 -5.54
C ALA A 178 -0.25 7.34 -5.45
N ILE A 179 0.91 7.50 -4.86
CA ILE A 179 1.89 6.43 -4.74
C ILE A 179 2.16 6.15 -3.28
N GLY A 180 1.95 4.90 -2.91
CA GLY A 180 2.23 4.39 -1.59
C GLY A 180 3.55 3.64 -1.54
N CYS A 181 4.35 3.91 -0.51
CA CYS A 181 5.55 3.15 -0.16
C CYS A 181 5.64 2.99 1.36
N THR A 182 6.21 1.89 1.82
CA THR A 182 6.49 1.64 3.25
C THR A 182 7.97 1.69 3.51
N VAL A 183 8.33 2.16 4.70
CA VAL A 183 9.67 2.03 5.26
C VAL A 183 9.56 1.49 6.66
N THR A 184 10.41 0.55 7.02
CA THR A 184 10.48 -0.04 8.36
C THR A 184 11.85 0.26 8.95
N LEU A 185 11.86 0.82 10.15
CA LEU A 185 13.05 0.95 10.97
C LEU A 185 13.11 -0.28 11.86
N ILE A 186 14.11 -1.13 11.65
CA ILE A 186 14.30 -2.35 12.41
C ILE A 186 15.33 -2.06 13.49
N ASN A 187 14.93 -2.18 14.76
CA ASN A 187 15.84 -2.06 15.88
C ASN A 187 16.58 -3.41 16.05
N CYS A 188 17.72 -3.55 15.39
CA CYS A 188 18.64 -4.63 15.71
C CYS A 188 19.53 -4.17 16.88
N PRO A 189 19.51 -4.83 18.03
CA PRO A 189 20.52 -4.63 19.07
C PRO A 189 21.83 -5.27 18.59
N SER A 190 22.54 -4.61 17.68
CA SER A 190 23.89 -5.04 17.32
C SER A 190 24.78 -4.78 18.52
N LEU A 191 25.28 -5.87 19.09
CA LEU A 191 26.31 -5.91 20.08
C LEU A 191 27.51 -5.08 19.55
N GLU A 192 27.91 -4.05 20.31
CA GLU A 192 29.26 -3.43 20.33
C GLU A 192 29.53 -2.12 19.59
N ASP A 193 28.65 -1.51 18.81
CA ASP A 193 28.96 -0.19 18.24
C ASP A 193 27.93 0.85 18.64
N GLU A 194 28.16 1.54 19.79
CA GLU A 194 27.33 2.66 20.27
C GLU A 194 27.31 3.87 19.31
N ASP A 195 28.28 3.97 18.39
CA ASP A 195 28.40 5.07 17.44
C ASP A 195 27.89 4.80 16.02
N ASN A 196 27.50 3.57 15.69
CA ASN A 196 27.06 3.16 14.35
C ASN A 196 25.66 2.55 14.28
N THR A 197 24.78 2.90 15.22
CA THR A 197 23.34 2.71 15.04
C THR A 197 22.82 3.68 13.96
N LEU A 198 23.41 3.60 12.78
CA LEU A 198 22.81 4.10 11.55
C LEU A 198 21.51 3.33 11.42
N GLU A 199 20.45 3.97 11.88
CA GLU A 199 19.06 3.60 11.74
C GLU A 199 18.81 3.17 10.32
N LYS A 200 18.95 1.86 10.08
CA LYS A 200 18.82 1.26 8.76
C LYS A 200 17.32 1.13 8.44
N GLY A 201 16.72 2.24 7.98
CA GLY A 201 15.37 2.17 7.44
C GLY A 201 15.37 1.33 6.17
N VAL A 202 14.56 0.27 6.17
CA VAL A 202 14.40 -0.68 5.08
C VAL A 202 13.16 -0.31 4.27
N LEU A 203 13.32 -0.11 2.96
CA LEU A 203 12.20 0.17 2.05
C LEU A 203 11.45 -1.13 1.71
N ASP A 204 10.12 -1.01 1.60
CA ASP A 204 9.25 -2.08 1.13
C ASP A 204 9.42 -3.39 1.90
N ALA A 205 9.04 -3.34 3.18
CA ALA A 205 9.20 -4.44 4.11
C ALA A 205 8.29 -5.63 3.80
N ASN A 206 8.81 -6.84 3.99
CA ASN A 206 8.07 -8.09 3.98
C ASN A 206 7.29 -8.27 5.28
N TYR A 207 6.39 -9.24 5.31
CA TYR A 207 5.61 -9.58 6.50
C TYR A 207 6.49 -9.87 7.74
N VAL A 208 7.61 -10.57 7.56
CA VAL A 208 8.55 -10.90 8.65
C VAL A 208 9.19 -9.62 9.21
N GLU A 209 9.61 -8.71 8.34
CA GLU A 209 10.21 -7.43 8.70
C GLU A 209 9.20 -6.46 9.34
N GLU A 210 7.93 -6.46 8.88
CA GLU A 210 6.85 -5.69 9.52
C GLU A 210 6.49 -6.21 10.92
N CYS A 211 6.68 -7.51 11.16
CA CYS A 211 6.46 -8.13 12.47
C CYS A 211 7.65 -7.94 13.43
N ALA A 212 8.80 -7.50 12.92
CA ALA A 212 9.99 -7.26 13.73
C ALA A 212 9.78 -6.08 14.70
N PRO A 213 10.50 -6.06 15.85
CA PRO A 213 10.45 -4.93 16.75
C PRO A 213 11.06 -3.68 16.07
N GLY A 214 10.22 -2.66 15.90
CA GLY A 214 10.64 -1.44 15.22
C GLY A 214 9.48 -0.51 14.93
N VAL A 215 9.67 0.36 13.96
CA VAL A 215 8.65 1.31 13.48
C VAL A 215 8.44 1.13 12.00
N THR A 216 7.19 0.90 11.60
CA THR A 216 6.79 0.88 10.20
C THR A 216 6.07 2.18 9.85
N LEU A 217 6.57 2.90 8.86
CA LEU A 217 5.96 4.12 8.33
C LEU A 217 5.44 3.85 6.91
N SER A 218 4.13 3.89 6.75
CA SER A 218 3.46 3.82 5.44
C SER A 218 3.09 5.22 5.00
N VAL A 219 3.55 5.64 3.83
CA VAL A 219 3.30 6.98 3.29
C VAL A 219 2.67 6.88 1.91
N VAL A 220 1.67 7.71 1.70
CA VAL A 220 1.09 7.97 0.37
C VAL A 220 1.46 9.38 -0.03
N ALA A 221 2.20 9.50 -1.11
CA ALA A 221 2.68 10.77 -1.63
C ALA A 221 2.18 11.02 -3.06
N LEU A 222 2.08 12.29 -3.42
CA LEU A 222 1.88 12.78 -4.77
C LEU A 222 3.24 13.28 -5.27
N PRO A 223 3.98 12.49 -6.03
CA PRO A 223 5.29 12.92 -6.52
C PRO A 223 5.11 14.03 -7.54
N ASN A 224 5.86 15.13 -7.38
CA ASN A 224 5.82 16.24 -8.31
C ASN A 224 6.25 15.81 -9.73
N SER A 225 5.50 16.29 -10.74
CA SER A 225 5.80 16.07 -12.15
C SER A 225 7.02 16.88 -12.62
N ASP A 226 7.34 17.98 -11.94
CA ASP A 226 8.27 19.01 -12.45
C ASP A 226 9.75 18.76 -12.09
N GLY A 227 10.07 17.70 -11.36
CA GLY A 227 11.46 17.30 -11.05
C GLY A 227 12.29 18.31 -10.23
N ILE A 228 11.72 19.49 -9.91
CA ILE A 228 12.44 20.60 -9.30
C ILE A 228 12.51 20.49 -7.78
N SER A 229 11.51 19.88 -7.15
CA SER A 229 11.55 19.60 -5.71
C SER A 229 11.42 18.09 -5.48
N LYS A 230 12.37 17.52 -4.74
CA LYS A 230 12.32 16.12 -4.29
C LYS A 230 11.19 15.86 -3.28
N ASP A 231 10.56 16.93 -2.81
CA ASP A 231 9.50 16.88 -1.81
C ASP A 231 8.14 16.78 -2.50
N GLY A 232 7.66 15.54 -2.68
CA GLY A 232 6.26 15.28 -3.05
C GLY A 232 5.31 15.69 -1.92
N LEU A 233 4.06 16.01 -2.27
CA LEU A 233 3.01 16.28 -1.29
C LEU A 233 2.60 14.97 -0.62
N ILE A 234 2.73 14.88 0.70
CA ILE A 234 2.26 13.72 1.47
C ILE A 234 0.76 13.89 1.74
N VAL A 235 -0.03 12.91 1.34
CA VAL A 235 -1.48 12.88 1.55
C VAL A 235 -1.83 12.12 2.82
N VAL A 236 -1.24 10.95 3.00
CA VAL A 236 -1.45 10.10 4.17
C VAL A 236 -0.09 9.61 4.66
N ALA A 237 0.15 9.71 5.95
CA ALA A 237 1.28 9.10 6.62
C ALA A 237 0.78 8.35 7.85
N GLN A 238 1.09 7.07 7.94
CA GLN A 238 0.71 6.23 9.06
C GLN A 238 1.94 5.56 9.64
N GLY A 239 2.22 5.83 10.91
CA GLY A 239 3.23 5.14 11.69
C GLY A 239 2.61 4.04 12.55
N ALA A 240 3.24 2.89 12.61
CA ALA A 240 2.88 1.78 13.49
C ALA A 240 4.15 1.27 14.21
N GLY A 241 4.01 0.81 15.44
CA GLY A 241 5.10 0.24 16.21
C GLY A 241 5.53 1.10 17.40
N GLN A 242 6.81 1.27 17.60
CA GLN A 242 7.41 1.96 18.74
C GLN A 242 7.42 3.48 18.59
N ARG A 243 7.91 4.18 19.61
CA ARG A 243 8.09 5.64 19.57
C ARG A 243 9.23 6.00 18.62
N LEU A 244 9.02 7.02 17.80
CA LEU A 244 9.98 7.51 16.82
C LEU A 244 10.49 8.89 17.22
N HIS A 245 11.80 9.10 17.13
CA HIS A 245 12.39 10.42 17.31
C HIS A 245 12.22 11.27 16.05
N LEU A 246 12.15 12.59 16.18
CA LEU A 246 11.90 13.49 15.06
C LEU A 246 12.98 13.42 13.97
N SER A 247 14.25 13.30 14.35
CA SER A 247 15.36 13.17 13.41
C SER A 247 15.26 11.89 12.57
N GLN A 248 14.85 10.78 13.20
CA GLN A 248 14.60 9.50 12.54
C GLN A 248 13.45 9.60 11.55
N PHE A 249 12.38 10.30 11.93
CA PHE A 249 11.25 10.54 11.06
C PHE A 249 11.63 11.30 9.78
N GLU A 250 12.47 12.31 9.89
CA GLU A 250 12.94 13.08 8.73
C GLU A 250 13.76 12.21 7.77
N SER A 251 14.65 11.37 8.30
CA SER A 251 15.44 10.46 7.48
C SER A 251 14.57 9.39 6.79
N LEU A 252 13.61 8.80 7.52
CA LEU A 252 12.67 7.83 6.96
C LEU A 252 11.76 8.45 5.89
N LYS A 253 11.27 9.68 6.14
CA LYS A 253 10.48 10.45 5.17
C LYS A 253 11.24 10.63 3.85
N ALA A 254 12.50 11.04 3.90
CA ALA A 254 13.31 11.24 2.70
C ALA A 254 13.47 9.93 1.90
N ARG A 255 13.72 8.80 2.59
CA ARG A 255 13.83 7.48 1.95
C ARG A 255 12.53 7.03 1.29
N VAL A 256 11.39 7.19 1.99
CA VAL A 256 10.08 6.84 1.42
C VAL A 256 9.77 7.64 0.17
N LEU A 257 10.07 8.95 0.15
CA LEU A 257 9.84 9.78 -1.02
C LEU A 257 10.69 9.35 -2.22
N CYS A 258 11.94 8.93 -2.00
CA CYS A 258 12.74 8.31 -3.06
C CYS A 258 12.07 7.02 -3.57
N GLY A 259 11.63 6.13 -2.68
CA GLY A 259 10.92 4.90 -3.07
C GLY A 259 9.62 5.18 -3.84
N CYS A 260 8.89 6.24 -3.48
CA CYS A 260 7.70 6.65 -4.23
C CYS A 260 8.04 7.12 -5.66
N GLN A 261 9.19 7.79 -5.87
CA GLN A 261 9.63 8.19 -7.20
C GLN A 261 9.97 6.97 -8.07
N ASP A 262 10.66 5.97 -7.49
CA ASP A 262 10.99 4.73 -8.20
C ASP A 262 9.72 3.96 -8.59
N ILE A 263 8.76 3.83 -7.66
CA ILE A 263 7.46 3.22 -7.96
C ILE A 263 6.73 3.99 -9.06
N LYS A 264 6.77 5.35 -9.03
CA LYS A 264 6.15 6.18 -10.09
C LYS A 264 6.66 5.82 -11.47
N THR A 265 7.97 5.67 -11.62
CA THR A 265 8.55 5.33 -12.92
C THR A 265 8.09 3.98 -13.44
N ILE A 266 7.94 3.00 -12.54
CA ILE A 266 7.43 1.66 -12.87
C ILE A 266 5.95 1.73 -13.29
N LEU A 267 5.11 2.44 -12.52
CA LEU A 267 3.70 2.61 -12.83
C LEU A 267 3.49 3.35 -14.16
N ASP A 268 4.24 4.42 -14.40
CA ASP A 268 4.16 5.21 -15.63
C ASP A 268 4.54 4.37 -16.87
N HIS A 269 5.59 3.55 -16.75
CA HIS A 269 5.97 2.61 -17.79
C HIS A 269 4.85 1.59 -18.09
N ALA A 270 4.25 1.01 -17.07
CA ALA A 270 3.17 0.04 -17.23
C ALA A 270 1.91 0.65 -17.88
N VAL A 271 1.53 1.89 -17.48
CA VAL A 271 0.40 2.60 -18.08
C VAL A 271 0.67 2.91 -19.54
N ARG A 272 1.88 3.39 -19.88
CA ARG A 272 2.26 3.66 -21.28
C ARG A 272 2.23 2.40 -22.13
N GLN A 273 2.73 1.29 -21.61
CA GLN A 273 2.69 0.01 -22.30
C GLN A 273 1.25 -0.44 -22.56
N TYR A 274 0.38 -0.38 -21.56
CA TYR A 274 -1.03 -0.73 -21.68
C TYR A 274 -1.76 0.12 -22.71
N LEU A 275 -1.56 1.44 -22.71
CA LEU A 275 -2.15 2.34 -23.69
C LEU A 275 -1.65 2.08 -25.10
N THR A 276 -0.37 1.71 -25.27
CA THR A 276 0.19 1.34 -26.57
C THR A 276 -0.42 0.05 -27.09
N GLU A 277 -0.60 -0.95 -26.24
CA GLU A 277 -1.25 -2.22 -26.61
C GLU A 277 -2.70 -2.02 -27.01
N GLN A 278 -3.45 -1.14 -26.33
CA GLN A 278 -4.83 -0.81 -26.70
C GLN A 278 -4.94 0.03 -27.97
N SER A 279 -3.98 0.90 -28.25
CA SER A 279 -3.98 1.78 -29.42
C SER A 279 -3.60 1.05 -30.72
N LEU A 280 -2.95 -0.12 -30.63
CA LEU A 280 -2.71 -0.97 -31.78
C LEU A 280 -4.02 -1.71 -32.11
N PRO A 281 -4.75 -1.35 -33.19
CA PRO A 281 -5.92 -2.12 -33.59
C PRO A 281 -5.44 -3.54 -33.84
N SER A 282 -6.18 -4.51 -33.30
CA SER A 282 -5.97 -5.93 -33.59
C SER A 282 -6.06 -6.14 -35.11
N LEU A 283 -4.93 -6.08 -35.77
CA LEU A 283 -4.76 -6.41 -37.21
C LEU A 283 -4.72 -7.93 -37.37
N PHE A 284 -5.71 -8.65 -36.80
CA PHE A 284 -5.96 -10.06 -37.18
C PHE A 284 -7.41 -10.41 -36.88
#